data_e66c8e6dfd1551f1b88504cdfa70da5d
#
_entry.id   e66c8e6dfd1551f1b88504cdfa70da5d
#
_cell.length_a   1.000
_cell.length_b   1.000
_cell.length_c   1.000
_cell.angle_alpha   90.00
_cell.angle_beta   90.00
_cell.angle_gamma   90.00
#
_symmetry.space_group_name_H-M   'P 1'
#
loop_
_entity.id
_entity.type
_entity.pdbx_description
1 polymer ?
#
loop_
_entity_poly.entity_id
_entity_poly.type
_entity_poly.pdbx_seq_one_letter_code
_entity_poly.pdbx_strand_id
1 'polypeptide(L)'
;VLSQRLATRELELVLEPGRSIVALAGALLTEVLYLKPSEARQFAIVDAAMNDLLRPALYSAWQDIQAVTPHEGDAKAWDIVGPICETGDFLGKERMLALSEGDRLAVMGAGAYGFAMSSNYNSRPRAAEVLVDGDAVHLVGERELLSDLWQREHLPPESSA
;
A
#
# COMPACT_ATOMS: atom_id res chain seq x y z
N VAL A 1 -24.11 18.17 13.23
CA VAL A 1 -24.51 17.11 14.21
C VAL A 1 -23.72 17.26 15.51
N LEU A 2 -22.37 17.36 15.51
CA LEU A 2 -21.56 17.54 16.72
C LEU A 2 -21.82 18.89 17.40
N SER A 3 -21.84 19.98 16.65
CA SER A 3 -22.14 21.34 17.17
C SER A 3 -23.50 21.43 17.85
N GLN A 4 -24.52 20.73 17.34
CA GLN A 4 -25.85 20.67 17.97
C GLN A 4 -25.87 19.90 19.29
N ARG A 5 -25.08 18.81 19.38
CA ARG A 5 -24.98 17.99 20.60
C ARG A 5 -24.15 18.65 21.71
N LEU A 6 -23.27 19.57 21.33
CA LEU A 6 -22.37 20.27 22.25
C LEU A 6 -22.85 21.67 22.61
N ALA A 7 -23.88 22.22 21.91
CA ALA A 7 -24.37 23.59 22.05
C ALA A 7 -24.83 23.95 23.46
N THR A 8 -25.17 22.98 24.32
CA THR A 8 -25.60 23.19 25.71
C THR A 8 -24.49 22.98 26.74
N ARG A 9 -23.26 22.73 26.29
CA ARG A 9 -22.10 22.48 27.16
C ARG A 9 -21.05 23.56 26.94
N GLU A 10 -20.48 24.07 28.00
CA GLU A 10 -19.32 24.98 27.97
C GLU A 10 -18.04 24.14 27.68
N LEU A 11 -17.90 23.70 26.43
CA LEU A 11 -16.78 22.90 25.98
C LEU A 11 -16.16 23.51 24.73
N GLU A 12 -14.85 23.57 24.70
CA GLU A 12 -14.06 23.83 23.48
C GLU A 12 -13.92 22.55 22.67
N LEU A 13 -14.21 22.62 21.37
CA LEU A 13 -14.03 21.51 20.46
C LEU A 13 -12.73 21.71 19.69
N VAL A 14 -11.74 20.90 20.00
CA VAL A 14 -10.46 20.84 19.27
C VAL A 14 -10.46 19.60 18.35
N LEU A 15 -10.14 19.79 17.08
CA LEU A 15 -10.05 18.72 16.08
C LEU A 15 -8.61 18.63 15.59
N GLU A 16 -8.10 17.41 15.50
CA GLU A 16 -6.79 17.09 14.93
C GLU A 16 -6.97 16.26 13.65
N PRO A 17 -7.41 16.88 12.53
CA PRO A 17 -7.62 16.18 11.29
C PRO A 17 -6.26 15.73 10.71
N GLY A 18 -6.16 14.47 10.33
CA GLY A 18 -4.97 13.88 9.69
C GLY A 18 -5.41 13.06 8.50
N ARG A 19 -5.80 11.81 8.75
CA ARG A 19 -6.20 10.85 7.70
C ARG A 19 -7.29 11.39 6.77
N SER A 20 -8.26 12.12 7.29
CA SER A 20 -9.38 12.68 6.51
C SER A 20 -8.94 13.71 5.46
N ILE A 21 -7.74 14.29 5.59
CA ILE A 21 -7.22 15.29 4.65
C ILE A 21 -6.66 14.62 3.40
N VAL A 22 -5.81 13.58 3.56
CA VAL A 22 -4.97 13.07 2.46
C VAL A 22 -5.21 11.60 2.12
N ALA A 23 -5.94 10.83 2.94
CA ALA A 23 -6.08 9.39 2.68
C ALA A 23 -6.60 9.10 1.26
N LEU A 24 -7.68 9.76 0.87
CA LEU A 24 -8.32 9.55 -0.43
C LEU A 24 -7.58 10.22 -1.60
N ALA A 25 -6.59 11.07 -1.31
CA ALA A 25 -5.78 11.72 -2.33
C ALA A 25 -4.63 10.83 -2.85
N GLY A 26 -4.40 9.67 -2.25
CA GLY A 26 -3.32 8.77 -2.65
C GLY A 26 -3.78 7.36 -2.94
N ALA A 27 -3.09 6.73 -3.87
CA ALA A 27 -3.22 5.32 -4.21
C ALA A 27 -1.84 4.68 -4.30
N LEU A 28 -1.75 3.39 -3.96
CA LEU A 28 -0.57 2.56 -4.26
C LEU A 28 -0.83 1.84 -5.57
N LEU A 29 0.05 2.04 -6.55
CA LEU A 29 0.03 1.30 -7.81
C LEU A 29 0.87 0.04 -7.67
N THR A 30 0.35 -1.06 -8.22
CA THR A 30 1.03 -2.35 -8.21
C THR A 30 0.69 -3.15 -9.46
N GLU A 31 1.57 -4.06 -9.85
CA GLU A 31 1.40 -4.93 -11.01
C GLU A 31 1.14 -6.37 -10.57
N VAL A 32 0.21 -7.05 -11.25
CA VAL A 32 -0.05 -8.48 -11.08
C VAL A 32 1.06 -9.27 -11.75
N LEU A 33 1.92 -9.88 -10.95
CA LEU A 33 3.04 -10.67 -11.43
C LEU A 33 2.62 -12.10 -11.83
N TYR A 34 1.71 -12.69 -11.04
CA TYR A 34 1.32 -14.08 -11.22
C TYR A 34 -0.08 -14.34 -10.64
N LEU A 35 -0.87 -15.13 -11.36
CA LEU A 35 -2.17 -15.62 -10.91
C LEU A 35 -2.06 -17.09 -10.51
N LYS A 36 -2.40 -17.39 -9.26
CA LYS A 36 -2.41 -18.74 -8.69
C LYS A 36 -3.82 -19.17 -8.34
N PRO A 37 -4.59 -19.72 -9.29
CA PRO A 37 -5.90 -20.27 -9.01
C PRO A 37 -5.78 -21.59 -8.24
N SER A 38 -6.63 -21.80 -7.26
CA SER A 38 -6.79 -23.08 -6.56
C SER A 38 -8.27 -23.33 -6.24
N GLU A 39 -8.61 -24.56 -5.86
CA GLU A 39 -9.98 -24.92 -5.50
C GLU A 39 -10.48 -24.18 -4.25
N ALA A 40 -9.59 -23.92 -3.29
CA ALA A 40 -9.96 -23.31 -2.01
C ALA A 40 -9.90 -21.79 -2.02
N ARG A 41 -8.88 -21.21 -2.71
CA ARG A 41 -8.65 -19.76 -2.80
C ARG A 41 -7.91 -19.41 -4.07
N GLN A 42 -8.13 -18.20 -4.55
CA GLN A 42 -7.42 -17.68 -5.69
C GLN A 42 -6.51 -16.53 -5.25
N PHE A 43 -5.24 -16.61 -5.61
CA PHE A 43 -4.25 -15.60 -5.25
C PHE A 43 -3.80 -14.84 -6.49
N ALA A 44 -3.79 -13.51 -6.40
CA ALA A 44 -3.11 -12.64 -7.33
C ALA A 44 -1.86 -12.09 -6.61
N ILE A 45 -0.68 -12.55 -7.04
CA ILE A 45 0.60 -12.12 -6.49
C ILE A 45 1.00 -10.85 -7.21
N VAL A 46 1.24 -9.79 -6.45
CA VAL A 46 1.60 -8.47 -6.97
C VAL A 46 3.00 -8.07 -6.53
N ASP A 47 3.58 -7.04 -7.16
CA ASP A 47 4.92 -6.54 -6.83
C ASP A 47 4.96 -5.68 -5.55
N ALA A 48 3.83 -5.07 -5.15
CA ALA A 48 3.72 -4.41 -3.85
C ALA A 48 3.52 -5.44 -2.73
N ALA A 49 3.86 -5.06 -1.50
CA ALA A 49 3.77 -5.93 -0.33
C ALA A 49 3.37 -5.16 0.94
N MET A 50 3.27 -5.88 2.05
CA MET A 50 2.98 -5.27 3.35
C MET A 50 4.01 -4.22 3.79
N ASN A 51 5.23 -4.28 3.27
CA ASN A 51 6.24 -3.25 3.52
C ASN A 51 5.91 -1.91 2.85
N ASP A 52 5.17 -1.92 1.74
CA ASP A 52 4.73 -0.72 1.03
C ASP A 52 3.43 -0.16 1.62
N LEU A 53 2.50 -1.05 2.01
CA LEU A 53 1.20 -0.70 2.59
C LEU A 53 0.83 -1.65 3.73
N LEU A 54 1.22 -1.25 4.95
CA LEU A 54 1.14 -2.11 6.14
C LEU A 54 -0.28 -2.28 6.69
N ARG A 55 -1.16 -1.31 6.48
CA ARG A 55 -2.46 -1.26 7.18
C ARG A 55 -3.38 -2.47 6.96
N PRO A 56 -3.49 -3.06 5.77
CA PRO A 56 -4.27 -4.30 5.60
C PRO A 56 -3.75 -5.44 6.47
N ALA A 57 -2.43 -5.65 6.51
CA ALA A 57 -1.80 -6.69 7.31
C ALA A 57 -1.93 -6.44 8.82
N LEU A 58 -1.65 -5.20 9.27
CA LEU A 58 -1.59 -4.85 10.70
C LEU A 58 -2.96 -4.69 11.36
N TYR A 59 -3.92 -4.11 10.64
CA TYR A 59 -5.23 -3.72 11.20
C TYR A 59 -6.41 -4.38 10.51
N SER A 60 -6.17 -5.31 9.58
CA SER A 60 -7.22 -5.83 8.68
C SER A 60 -7.99 -4.68 7.99
N ALA A 61 -7.29 -3.59 7.70
CA ALA A 61 -7.89 -2.41 7.09
C ALA A 61 -8.37 -2.76 5.68
N TRP A 62 -9.64 -2.46 5.43
CA TRP A 62 -10.17 -2.58 4.09
C TRP A 62 -9.80 -1.34 3.28
N GLN A 63 -9.23 -1.57 2.10
CA GLN A 63 -8.96 -0.55 1.10
C GLN A 63 -9.51 -1.03 -0.23
N ASP A 64 -10.12 -0.14 -0.99
CA ASP A 64 -10.63 -0.48 -2.31
C ASP A 64 -9.46 -0.78 -3.25
N ILE A 65 -9.61 -1.81 -4.09
CA ILE A 65 -8.62 -2.22 -5.07
C ILE A 65 -9.30 -2.27 -6.43
N GLN A 66 -8.78 -1.52 -7.37
CA GLN A 66 -9.35 -1.36 -8.70
C GLN A 66 -8.31 -1.68 -9.77
N ALA A 67 -8.74 -2.27 -10.88
CA ALA A 67 -7.89 -2.36 -12.06
C ALA A 67 -7.73 -0.96 -12.68
N VAL A 68 -6.48 -0.56 -12.98
CA VAL A 68 -6.19 0.74 -13.63
C VAL A 68 -6.80 0.77 -15.03
N THR A 69 -6.73 -0.35 -15.71
CA THR A 69 -7.40 -0.54 -17.02
C THR A 69 -8.32 -1.74 -16.89
N PRO A 70 -9.60 -1.53 -16.58
CA PRO A 70 -10.56 -2.63 -16.54
C PRO A 70 -10.69 -3.29 -17.90
N HIS A 71 -10.77 -4.60 -17.92
CA HIS A 71 -11.09 -5.36 -19.14
C HIS A 71 -12.32 -6.23 -18.92
N GLU A 72 -12.95 -6.63 -20.02
CA GLU A 72 -14.06 -7.56 -19.99
C GLU A 72 -13.57 -8.96 -19.61
N GLY A 73 -14.29 -9.62 -18.73
CA GLY A 73 -13.99 -10.97 -18.27
C GLY A 73 -14.78 -11.35 -17.03
N ASP A 74 -14.73 -12.61 -16.69
CA ASP A 74 -15.40 -13.12 -15.49
C ASP A 74 -14.63 -12.67 -14.23
N ALA A 75 -15.27 -11.82 -13.44
CA ALA A 75 -14.72 -11.42 -12.15
C ALA A 75 -14.71 -12.60 -11.19
N LYS A 76 -13.58 -12.83 -10.54
CA LYS A 76 -13.37 -13.86 -9.53
C LYS A 76 -12.94 -13.22 -8.21
N ALA A 77 -13.16 -13.94 -7.10
CA ALA A 77 -12.70 -13.51 -5.80
C ALA A 77 -11.19 -13.80 -5.64
N TRP A 78 -10.39 -12.75 -5.57
CA TRP A 78 -8.93 -12.82 -5.43
C TRP A 78 -8.47 -12.35 -4.06
N ASP A 79 -7.55 -13.07 -3.45
CA ASP A 79 -6.68 -12.55 -2.40
C ASP A 79 -5.47 -11.90 -3.08
N ILE A 80 -5.34 -10.58 -2.93
CA ILE A 80 -4.23 -9.80 -3.47
C ILE A 80 -3.11 -9.84 -2.45
N VAL A 81 -2.01 -10.49 -2.80
CA VAL A 81 -0.90 -10.81 -1.91
C VAL A 81 0.43 -10.32 -2.48
N GLY A 82 1.34 -9.93 -1.60
CA GLY A 82 2.70 -9.55 -1.98
C GLY A 82 3.63 -10.76 -2.11
N PRO A 83 4.91 -10.52 -2.47
CA PRO A 83 5.91 -11.56 -2.66
C PRO A 83 6.70 -11.90 -1.38
N ILE A 84 6.36 -11.30 -0.23
CA ILE A 84 7.07 -11.56 1.03
C ILE A 84 6.67 -12.93 1.59
N CYS A 85 7.64 -13.70 2.07
CA CYS A 85 7.42 -14.99 2.74
C CYS A 85 6.87 -14.78 4.15
N GLU A 86 5.67 -14.21 4.23
CA GLU A 86 4.95 -13.86 5.46
C GLU A 86 3.44 -14.11 5.26
N THR A 87 2.82 -14.82 6.19
CA THR A 87 1.37 -15.11 6.13
C THR A 87 0.52 -13.85 6.12
N GLY A 88 1.01 -12.78 6.72
CA GLY A 88 0.36 -11.48 6.77
C GLY A 88 0.51 -10.63 5.51
N ASP A 89 1.28 -11.07 4.51
CA ASP A 89 1.56 -10.27 3.31
C ASP A 89 0.38 -10.26 2.33
N PHE A 90 -0.64 -9.51 2.67
CA PHE A 90 -1.78 -9.26 1.80
C PHE A 90 -2.15 -7.78 1.78
N LEU A 91 -2.65 -7.32 0.62
CA LEU A 91 -3.18 -5.98 0.42
C LEU A 91 -4.71 -5.98 0.44
N GLY A 92 -5.34 -7.10 0.10
CA GLY A 92 -6.79 -7.27 0.18
C GLY A 92 -7.21 -8.71 -0.02
N LYS A 93 -8.31 -9.10 0.60
CA LYS A 93 -8.86 -10.45 0.50
C LYS A 93 -10.21 -10.41 -0.20
N GLU A 94 -10.51 -11.49 -0.95
CA GLU A 94 -11.81 -11.70 -1.61
C GLU A 94 -12.23 -10.53 -2.51
N ARG A 95 -11.27 -9.98 -3.30
CA ARG A 95 -11.54 -8.87 -4.22
C ARG A 95 -12.12 -9.41 -5.52
N MET A 96 -13.34 -8.97 -5.87
CA MET A 96 -14.02 -9.35 -7.10
C MET A 96 -13.43 -8.55 -8.27
N LEU A 97 -12.52 -9.18 -9.03
CA LEU A 97 -11.80 -8.57 -10.14
C LEU A 97 -11.67 -9.55 -11.30
N ALA A 98 -11.75 -9.03 -12.52
CA ALA A 98 -11.29 -9.74 -13.71
C ALA A 98 -9.80 -9.39 -13.89
N LEU A 99 -8.90 -10.36 -13.74
CA LEU A 99 -7.46 -10.14 -13.74
C LEU A 99 -6.73 -11.02 -14.74
N SER A 100 -5.68 -10.45 -15.29
CA SER A 100 -4.63 -11.12 -16.05
C SER A 100 -3.25 -10.76 -15.48
N GLU A 101 -2.26 -11.61 -15.73
CA GLU A 101 -0.87 -11.28 -15.41
C GLU A 101 -0.42 -10.05 -16.21
N GLY A 102 0.28 -9.13 -15.57
CA GLY A 102 0.66 -7.83 -16.12
C GLY A 102 -0.37 -6.71 -15.88
N ASP A 103 -1.55 -7.01 -15.35
CA ASP A 103 -2.53 -5.98 -15.00
C ASP A 103 -1.99 -5.07 -13.90
N ARG A 104 -2.33 -3.78 -14.00
CA ARG A 104 -2.02 -2.82 -12.96
C ARG A 104 -3.23 -2.56 -12.09
N LEU A 105 -2.99 -2.59 -10.78
CA LEU A 105 -4.00 -2.32 -9.76
C LEU A 105 -3.67 -1.04 -9.02
N ALA A 106 -4.72 -0.32 -8.62
CA ALA A 106 -4.64 0.81 -7.72
C ALA A 106 -5.29 0.43 -6.37
N VAL A 107 -4.51 0.42 -5.30
CA VAL A 107 -5.01 0.29 -3.93
C VAL A 107 -5.31 1.68 -3.42
N MET A 108 -6.59 1.99 -3.28
CA MET A 108 -7.08 3.33 -2.97
C MET A 108 -6.93 3.69 -1.49
N GLY A 109 -6.95 4.98 -1.20
CA GLY A 109 -6.90 5.45 0.18
C GLY A 109 -5.53 5.28 0.86
N ALA A 110 -4.45 5.24 0.07
CA ALA A 110 -3.08 5.07 0.54
C ALA A 110 -2.37 6.39 0.89
N GLY A 111 -3.00 7.56 0.70
CA GLY A 111 -2.38 8.87 0.93
C GLY A 111 -2.10 9.20 2.39
N ALA A 112 -2.75 8.50 3.34
CA ALA A 112 -2.41 8.60 4.76
C ALA A 112 -2.02 7.21 5.27
N TYR A 113 -0.88 7.16 6.01
CA TYR A 113 -0.35 5.92 6.60
C TYR A 113 -0.03 4.83 5.56
N GLY A 114 0.13 5.20 4.28
CA GLY A 114 0.75 4.36 3.25
C GLY A 114 2.27 4.50 3.36
N PHE A 115 2.86 5.44 2.63
CA PHE A 115 4.31 5.64 2.62
C PHE A 115 4.90 5.92 4.01
N ALA A 116 4.20 6.71 4.85
CA ALA A 116 4.67 7.04 6.21
C ALA A 116 4.80 5.81 7.15
N MET A 117 4.10 4.71 6.87
CA MET A 117 4.23 3.44 7.58
C MET A 117 4.99 2.38 6.78
N SER A 118 5.47 2.71 5.59
CA SER A 118 6.29 1.81 4.80
C SER A 118 7.63 1.53 5.48
N SER A 119 8.24 0.41 5.14
CA SER A 119 9.49 -0.03 5.73
C SER A 119 10.34 -0.81 4.74
N ASN A 120 11.55 -1.11 5.14
CA ASN A 120 12.44 -2.01 4.39
C ASN A 120 12.32 -3.46 4.87
N TYR A 121 11.18 -3.83 5.43
CA TYR A 121 10.96 -5.23 5.84
C TYR A 121 11.27 -6.18 4.71
N ASN A 122 11.96 -7.27 5.06
CA ASN A 122 12.44 -8.28 4.12
C ASN A 122 13.44 -7.74 3.06
N SER A 123 14.20 -6.70 3.43
CA SER A 123 15.20 -6.02 2.58
C SER A 123 14.64 -5.49 1.27
N ARG A 124 13.39 -5.01 1.30
CA ARG A 124 12.74 -4.42 0.13
C ARG A 124 12.92 -2.90 0.13
N PRO A 125 13.38 -2.31 -0.99
CA PRO A 125 13.38 -0.87 -1.17
C PRO A 125 11.95 -0.29 -1.15
N ARG A 126 11.80 0.91 -0.58
CA ARG A 126 10.53 1.63 -0.63
C ARG A 126 10.22 2.17 -2.01
N ALA A 127 8.93 2.25 -2.33
CA ALA A 127 8.44 2.72 -3.62
C ALA A 127 8.75 4.21 -3.84
N ALA A 128 8.73 4.64 -5.10
CA ALA A 128 8.74 6.05 -5.45
C ALA A 128 7.43 6.74 -5.07
N GLU A 129 7.48 8.04 -4.79
CA GLU A 129 6.30 8.88 -4.61
C GLU A 129 6.15 9.83 -5.79
N VAL A 130 4.95 9.87 -6.35
CA VAL A 130 4.61 10.69 -7.51
C VAL A 130 3.42 11.57 -7.17
N LEU A 131 3.54 12.87 -7.37
CA LEU A 131 2.46 13.84 -7.24
C LEU A 131 1.86 14.11 -8.61
N VAL A 132 0.53 14.03 -8.70
CA VAL A 132 -0.23 14.42 -9.89
C VAL A 132 -1.00 15.69 -9.58
N ASP A 133 -0.77 16.74 -10.39
CA ASP A 133 -1.46 18.03 -10.28
C ASP A 133 -2.05 18.38 -11.66
N GLY A 134 -3.34 18.13 -11.83
CA GLY A 134 -3.99 18.20 -13.14
C GLY A 134 -3.31 17.24 -14.13
N ASP A 135 -2.75 17.78 -15.21
CA ASP A 135 -2.02 17.00 -16.21
C ASP A 135 -0.51 16.87 -15.92
N ALA A 136 -0.02 17.51 -14.88
CA ALA A 136 1.39 17.47 -14.52
C ALA A 136 1.70 16.30 -13.58
N VAL A 137 2.82 15.62 -13.83
CA VAL A 137 3.31 14.48 -13.06
C VAL A 137 4.70 14.82 -12.53
N HIS A 138 4.86 14.76 -11.21
CA HIS A 138 6.09 15.12 -10.51
C HIS A 138 6.61 13.95 -9.68
N LEU A 139 7.85 13.53 -9.91
CA LEU A 139 8.54 12.63 -9.00
C LEU A 139 8.95 13.44 -7.75
N VAL A 140 8.31 13.19 -6.62
CA VAL A 140 8.55 13.91 -5.36
C VAL A 140 9.33 13.08 -4.34
N GLY A 141 9.40 11.76 -4.54
CA GLY A 141 10.24 10.85 -3.78
C GLY A 141 10.82 9.79 -4.71
N GLU A 142 12.14 9.67 -4.76
CA GLU A 142 12.80 8.65 -5.56
C GLU A 142 12.60 7.26 -4.96
N ARG A 143 12.54 6.25 -5.82
CA ARG A 143 12.57 4.85 -5.38
C ARG A 143 13.91 4.56 -4.72
N GLU A 144 13.90 3.93 -3.55
CA GLU A 144 15.13 3.46 -2.92
C GLU A 144 15.86 2.44 -3.79
N LEU A 145 17.18 2.55 -3.81
CA LEU A 145 18.07 1.54 -4.39
C LEU A 145 18.40 0.47 -3.32
N LEU A 146 18.80 -0.71 -3.75
CA LEU A 146 19.28 -1.74 -2.81
C LEU A 146 20.44 -1.22 -1.95
N SER A 147 21.33 -0.41 -2.53
CA SER A 147 22.46 0.22 -1.81
C SER A 147 22.02 1.11 -0.65
N ASP A 148 20.84 1.71 -0.72
CA ASP A 148 20.34 2.60 0.33
C ASP A 148 20.05 1.84 1.63
N LEU A 149 19.81 0.54 1.54
CA LEU A 149 19.52 -0.32 2.68
C LEU A 149 20.72 -0.49 3.62
N TRP A 150 21.94 -0.41 3.09
CA TRP A 150 23.17 -0.63 3.86
C TRP A 150 24.18 0.51 3.78
N GLN A 151 23.88 1.62 3.13
CA GLN A 151 24.81 2.76 2.96
C GLN A 151 25.32 3.35 4.28
N ARG A 152 24.65 3.05 5.40
CA ARG A 152 25.04 3.50 6.75
C ARG A 152 25.72 2.40 7.56
N GLU A 153 25.92 1.22 7.01
CA GLU A 153 26.59 0.11 7.67
C GLU A 153 28.10 0.19 7.45
N HIS A 154 28.85 -0.19 8.45
CA HIS A 154 30.31 -0.21 8.41
C HIS A 154 30.80 -1.57 8.87
N LEU A 155 31.80 -2.10 8.18
CA LEU A 155 32.48 -3.30 8.65
C LEU A 155 33.26 -2.98 9.94
N PRO A 156 33.28 -3.88 10.92
CA PRO A 156 34.14 -3.72 12.08
C PRO A 156 35.62 -3.71 11.64
N PRO A 157 36.51 -3.02 12.38
CA PRO A 157 37.94 -3.08 12.08
C PRO A 157 38.42 -4.55 12.16
N GLU A 158 39.28 -4.93 11.21
CA GLU A 158 39.89 -6.27 11.27
C GLU A 158 40.62 -6.42 12.60
N SER A 159 40.30 -7.48 13.35
CA SER A 159 41.04 -7.82 14.54
C SER A 159 42.45 -8.22 14.08
N SER A 160 43.47 -7.42 14.45
CA SER A 160 44.86 -7.84 14.31
C SER A 160 45.04 -9.14 15.11
N ALA A 161 45.15 -10.26 14.38
CA ALA A 161 45.50 -11.57 14.93
C ALA A 161 46.95 -11.60 15.42
#